data_b7a2366791029e7490dafdf83c1cdac3
#
_entry.id   b7a2366791029e7490dafdf83c1cdac3
#
_cell.length_a   1.000
_cell.length_b   1.000
_cell.length_c   1.000
_cell.angle_alpha   90.00
_cell.angle_beta   90.00
_cell.angle_gamma   90.00
#
_symmetry.space_group_name_H-M   'P 1'
#
loop_
_entity.id
_entity.type
_entity.pdbx_description
1 polymer ?
#
loop_
_entity_poly.entity_id
_entity_poly.type
_entity_poly.pdbx_seq_one_letter_code
_entity_poly.pdbx_strand_id
1 'polypeptide(L)'
;MNTIDIHLRAARPLDRIFNDPDQIVEDGIRGYLLAHPDILTGTKNPRVLRRAHKGATRKVGVITGGGSGHEPAFLGYVGKGMLDAVAVGEIFSSPTAASFLDAMREADNGAGVACLFGNYAGDTMNVRLAVDDATREGIAVGTVVANDDVASAPKDDAARRRGVAGEILMWKAAGARAEEGASLEEVLATARKAIDNTRSIGVGLSPCTIVANGHPNFMIEAGTMEVGIGHHGEPGVAISRLGSSRDIARMMCDHILPDLPFGAGDEVTVLVSGLGATPVIELYVLFADIADIMHERGITIRHNFVGNLFTSLDMKGVTLTVMKLDAELDRLMSHPAHAIGLTRVGSAPESPVTAAPAATAHDQGAHGALAETERYIPTSGIALESTRAVVPALVSAIVGARDWLSEIDGKIGDGDHGINMAKGFARCGQALGDAPPTMEGGLRALSDSLMAGIGGSMGPLYGRFFEGLAKPLAGVSHIDAHLFGLMLDGAEAGIRSLGNADVGDKTLMDTLVPAVRAYHAAEGQGLKAALAAMSVAAEQGRDSTRDLVARIGRASRLGERSRGVLDAGATSCCLILQTMAASLSAIAEA
;
A
#
# COMPACT_ATOMS: atom_id res chain seq x y z
N MET A 1 -30.46 28.92 -21.01
CA MET A 1 -29.66 27.74 -21.49
C MET A 1 -28.24 28.27 -21.69
N ASN A 2 -27.42 28.22 -20.69
CA ASN A 2 -25.98 28.51 -20.80
C ASN A 2 -25.25 27.21 -20.49
N THR A 3 -24.76 26.61 -21.55
CA THR A 3 -23.83 25.46 -21.50
C THR A 3 -22.56 25.93 -20.83
N ILE A 4 -22.25 25.43 -19.66
CA ILE A 4 -20.94 25.59 -19.02
C ILE A 4 -19.99 24.71 -19.83
N ASP A 5 -19.22 25.33 -20.72
CA ASP A 5 -18.07 24.71 -21.36
C ASP A 5 -17.02 24.50 -20.27
N ILE A 6 -16.97 23.30 -19.72
CA ILE A 6 -15.82 22.83 -18.94
C ILE A 6 -14.69 22.65 -19.95
N HIS A 7 -13.84 23.67 -20.10
CA HIS A 7 -12.55 23.51 -20.76
C HIS A 7 -11.73 22.49 -19.96
N LEU A 8 -11.89 21.21 -20.30
CA LEU A 8 -10.86 20.22 -20.09
C LEU A 8 -9.59 20.79 -20.71
N ARG A 9 -8.66 21.28 -19.88
CA ARG A 9 -7.28 21.47 -20.34
C ARG A 9 -6.88 20.15 -20.94
N ALA A 10 -6.71 20.12 -22.26
CA ALA A 10 -6.16 19.00 -22.95
C ALA A 10 -4.79 18.72 -22.29
N ALA A 11 -4.72 17.70 -21.45
CA ALA A 11 -3.46 17.20 -20.95
C ALA A 11 -2.61 16.95 -22.22
N ARG A 12 -1.32 17.34 -22.20
CA ARG A 12 -0.40 16.97 -23.28
C ARG A 12 -0.56 15.46 -23.46
N PRO A 13 -0.78 14.97 -24.70
CA PRO A 13 -0.88 13.54 -24.91
C PRO A 13 0.40 12.91 -24.37
N LEU A 14 0.25 11.99 -23.41
CA LEU A 14 1.37 11.19 -22.92
C LEU A 14 1.74 10.22 -24.04
N ASP A 15 3.02 10.08 -24.35
CA ASP A 15 3.54 9.06 -25.26
C ASP A 15 3.45 7.67 -24.57
N ARG A 16 2.22 7.22 -24.27
CA ARG A 16 1.90 6.02 -23.52
C ARG A 16 0.77 5.25 -24.18
N ILE A 17 0.75 3.93 -23.99
CA ILE A 17 -0.29 3.03 -24.51
C ILE A 17 -1.31 2.76 -23.43
N PHE A 18 -2.44 3.42 -23.49
CA PHE A 18 -3.61 3.21 -22.60
C PHE A 18 -4.89 3.70 -23.31
N ASN A 19 -6.04 3.26 -22.85
CA ASN A 19 -7.34 3.76 -23.31
C ASN A 19 -7.82 4.91 -22.42
N ASP A 20 -8.13 4.58 -21.16
CA ASP A 20 -8.54 5.52 -20.13
C ASP A 20 -7.53 5.45 -18.98
N PRO A 21 -6.93 6.57 -18.55
CA PRO A 21 -5.97 6.57 -17.46
C PRO A 21 -6.53 6.03 -16.13
N ASP A 22 -7.85 6.14 -15.91
CA ASP A 22 -8.52 5.63 -14.70
C ASP A 22 -8.87 4.13 -14.82
N GLN A 23 -8.69 3.50 -15.99
CA GLN A 23 -8.98 2.08 -16.25
C GLN A 23 -7.71 1.26 -16.59
N ILE A 24 -6.52 1.87 -16.49
CA ILE A 24 -5.28 1.22 -16.92
C ILE A 24 -5.00 -0.08 -16.17
N VAL A 25 -5.38 -0.18 -14.92
CA VAL A 25 -5.19 -1.38 -14.10
C VAL A 25 -6.14 -2.49 -14.52
N GLU A 26 -7.42 -2.18 -14.72
CA GLU A 26 -8.43 -3.13 -15.21
C GLU A 26 -8.08 -3.64 -16.62
N ASP A 27 -7.69 -2.74 -17.51
CA ASP A 27 -7.26 -3.09 -18.86
C ASP A 27 -6.00 -3.96 -18.85
N GLY A 28 -5.05 -3.64 -17.96
CA GLY A 28 -3.84 -4.42 -17.74
C GLY A 28 -4.13 -5.83 -17.23
N ILE A 29 -4.95 -5.96 -16.18
CA ILE A 29 -5.39 -7.26 -15.64
C ILE A 29 -6.06 -8.09 -16.73
N ARG A 30 -6.99 -7.49 -17.49
CA ARG A 30 -7.64 -8.15 -18.62
C ARG A 30 -6.62 -8.64 -19.66
N GLY A 31 -5.61 -7.81 -19.97
CA GLY A 31 -4.52 -8.17 -20.88
C GLY A 31 -3.74 -9.39 -20.39
N TYR A 32 -3.37 -9.43 -19.11
CA TYR A 32 -2.68 -10.58 -18.51
C TYR A 32 -3.49 -11.87 -18.57
N LEU A 33 -4.78 -11.79 -18.24
CA LEU A 33 -5.68 -12.97 -18.29
C LEU A 33 -5.86 -13.52 -19.71
N LEU A 34 -5.93 -12.64 -20.72
CA LEU A 34 -6.04 -13.04 -22.11
C LEU A 34 -4.73 -13.61 -22.67
N ALA A 35 -3.59 -13.07 -22.24
CA ALA A 35 -2.29 -13.50 -22.72
C ALA A 35 -1.79 -14.80 -22.07
N HIS A 36 -2.22 -15.11 -20.85
CA HIS A 36 -1.69 -16.22 -20.04
C HIS A 36 -2.80 -17.07 -19.38
N PRO A 37 -3.78 -17.58 -20.16
CA PRO A 37 -4.92 -18.33 -19.61
C PRO A 37 -4.52 -19.70 -19.00
N ASP A 38 -3.34 -20.19 -19.33
CA ASP A 38 -2.73 -21.41 -18.80
C ASP A 38 -2.06 -21.22 -17.42
N ILE A 39 -1.70 -19.99 -17.09
CA ILE A 39 -1.02 -19.63 -15.83
C ILE A 39 -1.98 -18.97 -14.86
N LEU A 40 -2.78 -18.00 -15.33
CA LEU A 40 -3.64 -17.15 -14.52
C LEU A 40 -5.12 -17.35 -14.80
N THR A 41 -5.93 -17.19 -13.77
CA THR A 41 -7.38 -17.04 -13.90
C THR A 41 -7.87 -15.94 -12.94
N GLY A 42 -8.92 -15.23 -13.36
CA GLY A 42 -9.62 -14.27 -12.52
C GLY A 42 -10.46 -14.95 -11.46
N THR A 43 -10.94 -14.17 -10.50
CA THR A 43 -11.87 -14.59 -9.45
C THR A 43 -13.15 -13.75 -9.49
N LYS A 44 -14.02 -13.89 -8.49
CA LYS A 44 -15.21 -13.01 -8.37
C LYS A 44 -14.80 -11.56 -8.08
N ASN A 45 -13.68 -11.35 -7.42
CA ASN A 45 -13.11 -10.03 -7.23
C ASN A 45 -12.20 -9.72 -8.42
N PRO A 46 -12.49 -8.69 -9.25
CA PRO A 46 -11.69 -8.38 -10.45
C PRO A 46 -10.25 -7.96 -10.12
N ARG A 47 -9.96 -7.61 -8.87
CA ARG A 47 -8.63 -7.23 -8.35
C ARG A 47 -7.90 -8.39 -7.70
N VAL A 48 -8.39 -9.62 -7.83
CA VAL A 48 -7.77 -10.84 -7.31
C VAL A 48 -7.59 -11.85 -8.42
N LEU A 49 -6.34 -12.26 -8.63
CA LEU A 49 -6.00 -13.31 -9.58
C LEU A 49 -5.38 -14.49 -8.84
N ARG A 50 -5.55 -15.67 -9.40
CA ARG A 50 -4.98 -16.91 -8.87
C ARG A 50 -4.41 -17.79 -9.99
N ARG A 51 -3.69 -18.83 -9.61
CA ARG A 51 -3.24 -19.86 -10.57
C ARG A 51 -4.43 -20.45 -11.33
N ALA A 52 -4.28 -20.61 -12.64
CA ALA A 52 -5.29 -21.25 -13.48
C ALA A 52 -5.58 -22.68 -13.00
N HIS A 53 -4.54 -23.43 -12.63
CA HIS A 53 -4.64 -24.79 -12.14
C HIS A 53 -4.25 -24.87 -10.66
N LYS A 54 -5.23 -25.06 -9.78
CA LYS A 54 -5.00 -25.47 -8.40
C LYS A 54 -4.56 -26.94 -8.44
N GLY A 55 -3.37 -27.25 -7.93
CA GLY A 55 -2.92 -28.64 -7.81
C GLY A 55 -3.91 -29.48 -6.99
N ALA A 56 -3.95 -30.80 -7.24
CA ALA A 56 -4.80 -31.72 -6.49
C ALA A 56 -4.35 -31.93 -5.03
N THR A 57 -3.14 -31.50 -4.71
CA THR A 57 -2.50 -31.70 -3.40
C THR A 57 -2.79 -30.53 -2.46
N ARG A 58 -3.17 -30.87 -1.23
CA ARG A 58 -3.30 -29.89 -0.13
C ARG A 58 -1.91 -29.36 0.21
N LYS A 59 -1.70 -28.05 0.05
CA LYS A 59 -0.47 -27.36 0.40
C LYS A 59 -0.78 -25.97 0.96
N VAL A 60 0.18 -25.35 1.60
CA VAL A 60 0.09 -23.94 2.02
C VAL A 60 -0.10 -23.05 0.80
N GLY A 61 -1.12 -22.18 0.84
CA GLY A 61 -1.31 -21.14 -0.16
C GLY A 61 -0.30 -20.00 0.08
N VAL A 62 0.41 -19.58 -0.96
CA VAL A 62 1.34 -18.46 -0.86
C VAL A 62 0.76 -17.28 -1.64
N ILE A 63 0.55 -16.17 -0.98
CA ILE A 63 -0.01 -14.96 -1.60
C ILE A 63 0.85 -13.74 -1.37
N THR A 64 0.65 -12.75 -2.22
CA THR A 64 1.13 -11.38 -2.05
C THR A 64 0.06 -10.39 -2.47
N GLY A 65 0.35 -9.12 -2.35
CA GLY A 65 -0.40 -8.04 -2.95
C GLY A 65 0.43 -6.77 -2.95
N GLY A 66 0.14 -5.91 -3.90
CA GLY A 66 0.80 -4.62 -4.04
C GLY A 66 0.18 -3.78 -5.14
N GLY A 67 0.68 -2.56 -5.28
CA GLY A 67 0.22 -1.61 -6.28
C GLY A 67 0.60 -2.03 -7.70
N SER A 68 -0.23 -1.69 -8.67
CA SER A 68 0.12 -1.77 -10.08
C SER A 68 1.19 -0.72 -10.43
N GLY A 69 1.85 -0.88 -11.59
CA GLY A 69 2.95 -0.04 -12.03
C GLY A 69 4.33 -0.65 -11.76
N HIS A 70 4.35 -1.85 -11.17
CA HIS A 70 5.57 -2.60 -10.86
C HIS A 70 5.73 -3.86 -11.72
N GLU A 71 4.88 -4.05 -12.71
CA GLU A 71 4.82 -5.27 -13.51
C GLU A 71 6.21 -5.73 -13.98
N PRO A 72 6.47 -7.06 -13.92
CA PRO A 72 5.57 -8.16 -13.60
C PRO A 72 5.20 -8.32 -12.11
N ALA A 73 5.82 -7.59 -11.19
CA ALA A 73 5.35 -7.60 -9.80
C ALA A 73 3.99 -6.87 -9.71
N PHE A 74 3.02 -7.42 -9.04
CA PHE A 74 2.98 -8.61 -8.22
C PHE A 74 2.33 -9.79 -8.99
N LEU A 75 1.38 -9.48 -9.87
CA LEU A 75 0.49 -10.43 -10.54
C LEU A 75 1.23 -11.42 -11.47
N GLY A 76 2.32 -10.99 -12.09
CA GLY A 76 3.14 -11.84 -12.96
C GLY A 76 3.94 -12.93 -12.22
N TYR A 77 3.94 -12.92 -10.89
CA TYR A 77 4.60 -13.95 -10.07
C TYR A 77 3.63 -15.03 -9.55
N VAL A 78 2.35 -14.96 -9.92
CA VAL A 78 1.40 -16.05 -9.68
C VAL A 78 1.72 -17.20 -10.64
N GLY A 79 1.99 -18.39 -10.08
CA GLY A 79 2.35 -19.57 -10.86
C GLY A 79 2.93 -20.69 -10.01
N LYS A 80 3.17 -21.86 -10.62
CA LYS A 80 3.73 -23.01 -9.93
C LYS A 80 5.13 -22.70 -9.37
N GLY A 81 5.38 -23.06 -8.12
CA GLY A 81 6.66 -22.81 -7.45
C GLY A 81 6.92 -21.36 -7.07
N MET A 82 5.89 -20.53 -7.16
CA MET A 82 5.85 -19.11 -6.79
C MET A 82 4.58 -18.84 -5.96
N LEU A 83 3.75 -17.86 -6.35
CA LEU A 83 2.53 -17.47 -5.67
C LEU A 83 1.32 -18.26 -6.15
N ASP A 84 0.33 -18.49 -5.27
CA ASP A 84 -0.95 -19.12 -5.60
C ASP A 84 -2.04 -18.13 -5.94
N ALA A 85 -2.02 -16.94 -5.31
CA ALA A 85 -2.93 -15.84 -5.63
C ALA A 85 -2.27 -14.48 -5.32
N VAL A 86 -2.88 -13.41 -5.83
CA VAL A 86 -2.43 -12.04 -5.67
C VAL A 86 -3.60 -11.09 -5.53
N ALA A 87 -3.47 -10.11 -4.63
CA ALA A 87 -4.32 -8.92 -4.59
C ALA A 87 -3.65 -7.78 -5.36
N VAL A 88 -4.38 -7.12 -6.26
CA VAL A 88 -3.87 -6.08 -7.16
C VAL A 88 -4.43 -4.72 -6.76
N GLY A 89 -3.53 -3.79 -6.43
CA GLY A 89 -3.87 -2.42 -6.07
C GLY A 89 -3.95 -1.48 -7.28
N GLU A 90 -4.29 -0.22 -7.02
CA GLU A 90 -4.15 0.87 -7.97
C GLU A 90 -2.68 1.17 -8.25
N ILE A 91 -2.42 2.07 -9.23
CA ILE A 91 -1.04 2.48 -9.52
C ILE A 91 -0.38 2.99 -8.23
N PHE A 92 0.73 2.35 -7.85
CA PHE A 92 1.55 2.65 -6.66
C PHE A 92 0.81 2.62 -5.31
N SER A 93 -0.37 2.02 -5.27
CA SER A 93 -1.21 1.98 -4.07
C SER A 93 -1.54 0.55 -3.65
N SER A 94 -1.42 0.27 -2.36
CA SER A 94 -1.71 -1.05 -1.80
C SER A 94 -3.13 -1.52 -2.13
N PRO A 95 -3.34 -2.83 -2.34
CA PRO A 95 -4.67 -3.42 -2.46
C PRO A 95 -5.53 -3.15 -1.23
N THR A 96 -6.85 -3.24 -1.38
CA THR A 96 -7.78 -3.14 -0.26
C THR A 96 -7.72 -4.38 0.65
N ALA A 97 -8.14 -4.22 1.90
CA ALA A 97 -8.26 -5.35 2.83
C ALA A 97 -9.19 -6.45 2.27
N ALA A 98 -10.28 -6.06 1.60
CA ALA A 98 -11.19 -6.99 0.95
C ALA A 98 -10.49 -7.81 -0.16
N SER A 99 -9.63 -7.18 -0.96
CA SER A 99 -8.86 -7.88 -1.99
C SER A 99 -7.84 -8.85 -1.39
N PHE A 100 -7.17 -8.47 -0.30
CA PHE A 100 -6.27 -9.40 0.42
C PHE A 100 -7.05 -10.58 1.00
N LEU A 101 -8.20 -10.33 1.63
CA LEU A 101 -9.06 -11.40 2.17
C LEU A 101 -9.51 -12.36 1.06
N ASP A 102 -9.95 -11.84 -0.07
CA ASP A 102 -10.36 -12.67 -1.21
C ASP A 102 -9.19 -13.48 -1.79
N ALA A 103 -7.98 -12.90 -1.83
CA ALA A 103 -6.78 -13.64 -2.23
C ALA A 103 -6.45 -14.78 -1.23
N MET A 104 -6.63 -14.54 0.08
CA MET A 104 -6.49 -15.57 1.12
C MET A 104 -7.49 -16.70 0.93
N ARG A 105 -8.77 -16.38 0.69
CA ARG A 105 -9.83 -17.37 0.40
C ARG A 105 -9.54 -18.20 -0.85
N GLU A 106 -9.04 -17.54 -1.90
CA GLU A 106 -8.71 -18.22 -3.16
C GLU A 106 -7.48 -19.13 -3.06
N ALA A 107 -6.52 -18.79 -2.21
CA ALA A 107 -5.31 -19.58 -2.01
C ALA A 107 -5.48 -20.70 -0.96
N ASP A 108 -6.38 -20.53 0.01
CA ASP A 108 -6.60 -21.52 1.05
C ASP A 108 -7.23 -22.81 0.48
N ASN A 109 -6.66 -23.92 0.88
CA ASN A 109 -7.19 -25.27 0.63
C ASN A 109 -7.19 -26.12 1.91
N GLY A 110 -7.22 -25.45 3.07
CA GLY A 110 -7.22 -26.05 4.39
C GLY A 110 -5.84 -26.36 4.97
N ALA A 111 -4.75 -25.92 4.32
CA ALA A 111 -3.38 -25.99 4.86
C ALA A 111 -2.89 -24.64 5.41
N GLY A 112 -3.71 -23.61 5.31
CA GLY A 112 -3.39 -22.24 5.70
C GLY A 112 -2.71 -21.43 4.59
N VAL A 113 -2.52 -20.15 4.84
CA VAL A 113 -2.03 -19.17 3.86
C VAL A 113 -0.84 -18.40 4.42
N ALA A 114 0.26 -18.33 3.67
CA ALA A 114 1.39 -17.45 3.89
C ALA A 114 1.19 -16.17 3.04
N CYS A 115 0.96 -15.03 3.69
CA CYS A 115 0.84 -13.73 3.06
C CYS A 115 2.18 -12.98 3.17
N LEU A 116 2.85 -12.76 2.03
CA LEU A 116 4.20 -12.25 1.92
C LEU A 116 4.20 -10.92 1.16
N PHE A 117 4.55 -9.81 1.78
CA PHE A 117 4.41 -8.48 1.20
C PHE A 117 5.51 -7.51 1.64
N GLY A 118 5.65 -6.39 0.93
CA GLY A 118 6.64 -5.35 1.22
C GLY A 118 6.27 -4.48 2.42
N ASN A 119 7.27 -3.96 3.11
CA ASN A 119 7.09 -3.12 4.29
C ASN A 119 6.63 -1.71 3.93
N TYR A 120 5.34 -1.59 3.60
CA TYR A 120 4.66 -0.32 3.39
C TYR A 120 3.46 -0.20 4.34
N ALA A 121 3.20 1.02 4.82
CA ALA A 121 2.14 1.25 5.81
C ALA A 121 0.75 0.81 5.31
N GLY A 122 0.45 1.09 4.02
CA GLY A 122 -0.80 0.70 3.41
C GLY A 122 -0.99 -0.82 3.38
N ASP A 123 0.04 -1.57 2.93
CA ASP A 123 -0.01 -3.03 2.89
C ASP A 123 -0.16 -3.61 4.29
N THR A 124 0.63 -3.13 5.24
CA THR A 124 0.56 -3.58 6.63
C THR A 124 -0.84 -3.40 7.25
N MET A 125 -1.47 -2.24 7.01
CA MET A 125 -2.81 -1.96 7.53
C MET A 125 -3.87 -2.83 6.87
N ASN A 126 -3.85 -2.94 5.52
CA ASN A 126 -4.83 -3.72 4.78
C ASN A 126 -4.69 -5.22 5.04
N VAL A 127 -3.46 -5.74 5.08
CA VAL A 127 -3.19 -7.15 5.40
C VAL A 127 -3.64 -7.47 6.82
N ARG A 128 -3.36 -6.61 7.81
CA ARG A 128 -3.82 -6.83 9.18
C ARG A 128 -5.34 -6.98 9.27
N LEU A 129 -6.09 -6.07 8.63
CA LEU A 129 -7.55 -6.16 8.56
C LEU A 129 -8.03 -7.45 7.88
N ALA A 130 -7.40 -7.82 6.77
CA ALA A 130 -7.72 -9.05 6.05
C ALA A 130 -7.43 -10.31 6.87
N VAL A 131 -6.32 -10.34 7.63
CA VAL A 131 -5.97 -11.45 8.53
C VAL A 131 -6.98 -11.60 9.67
N ASP A 132 -7.42 -10.49 10.25
CA ASP A 132 -8.45 -10.51 11.29
C ASP A 132 -9.78 -11.10 10.75
N ASP A 133 -10.16 -10.75 9.51
CA ASP A 133 -11.35 -11.29 8.86
C ASP A 133 -11.17 -12.78 8.47
N ALA A 134 -10.04 -13.14 7.88
CA ALA A 134 -9.71 -14.53 7.52
C ALA A 134 -9.72 -15.45 8.75
N THR A 135 -9.20 -14.97 9.87
CA THR A 135 -9.19 -15.71 11.14
C THR A 135 -10.62 -15.97 11.64
N ARG A 136 -11.51 -14.98 11.51
CA ARG A 136 -12.95 -15.17 11.85
C ARG A 136 -13.64 -16.18 10.93
N GLU A 137 -13.15 -16.36 9.71
CA GLU A 137 -13.63 -17.38 8.78
C GLU A 137 -12.95 -18.75 8.98
N GLY A 138 -12.04 -18.87 9.93
CA GLY A 138 -11.33 -20.13 10.22
C GLY A 138 -10.15 -20.42 9.30
N ILE A 139 -9.68 -19.44 8.53
CA ILE A 139 -8.49 -19.57 7.68
C ILE A 139 -7.26 -19.24 8.53
N ALA A 140 -6.33 -20.18 8.64
CA ALA A 140 -5.04 -19.94 9.29
C ALA A 140 -4.14 -19.12 8.37
N VAL A 141 -3.79 -17.89 8.79
CA VAL A 141 -2.92 -17.00 8.02
C VAL A 141 -1.69 -16.62 8.82
N GLY A 142 -0.52 -16.71 8.21
CA GLY A 142 0.72 -16.14 8.73
C GLY A 142 1.32 -15.13 7.77
N THR A 143 2.07 -14.15 8.29
CA THR A 143 2.63 -13.06 7.48
C THR A 143 4.15 -12.98 7.60
N VAL A 144 4.81 -12.61 6.50
CA VAL A 144 6.21 -12.17 6.50
C VAL A 144 6.32 -10.89 5.69
N VAL A 145 7.00 -9.90 6.25
CA VAL A 145 7.17 -8.57 5.66
C VAL A 145 8.60 -8.45 5.12
N ALA A 146 8.73 -8.09 3.85
CA ALA A 146 10.02 -7.85 3.22
C ALA A 146 10.55 -6.45 3.57
N ASN A 147 11.85 -6.36 3.89
CA ASN A 147 12.53 -5.16 4.35
C ASN A 147 13.99 -5.08 3.86
N ASP A 148 14.19 -5.42 2.60
CA ASP A 148 15.52 -5.63 1.99
C ASP A 148 16.24 -4.36 1.54
N ASP A 149 15.55 -3.20 1.41
CA ASP A 149 16.12 -1.95 0.91
C ASP A 149 17.05 -1.27 1.94
N VAL A 150 18.35 -1.45 1.75
CA VAL A 150 19.37 -0.95 2.70
C VAL A 150 19.47 0.58 2.77
N ALA A 151 19.03 1.28 1.72
CA ALA A 151 19.07 2.74 1.67
C ALA A 151 17.91 3.40 2.42
N SER A 152 16.83 2.69 2.70
CA SER A 152 15.61 3.29 3.25
C SER A 152 15.61 3.48 4.77
N ALA A 153 16.49 2.75 5.49
CA ALA A 153 16.75 2.96 6.92
C ALA A 153 18.09 2.31 7.33
N PRO A 154 18.75 2.81 8.39
CA PRO A 154 20.02 2.28 8.86
C PRO A 154 19.91 0.82 9.35
N LYS A 155 21.05 0.14 9.48
CA LYS A 155 21.13 -1.28 9.81
C LYS A 155 20.55 -1.62 11.19
N ASP A 156 20.72 -0.75 12.15
CA ASP A 156 20.18 -0.88 13.52
C ASP A 156 18.66 -0.63 13.60
N ASP A 157 18.07 -0.12 12.52
CA ASP A 157 16.62 0.08 12.36
C ASP A 157 16.07 -0.63 11.10
N ALA A 158 16.65 -1.79 10.77
CA ALA A 158 16.31 -2.55 9.55
C ALA A 158 14.82 -2.94 9.46
N ALA A 159 14.13 -3.03 10.58
CA ALA A 159 12.69 -3.30 10.61
C ALA A 159 11.85 -2.21 9.91
N ARG A 160 12.38 -0.98 9.75
CA ARG A 160 11.71 0.12 9.04
C ARG A 160 12.05 0.20 7.56
N ARG A 161 12.92 -0.66 7.07
CA ARG A 161 13.29 -0.68 5.65
C ARG A 161 12.10 -1.04 4.77
N ARG A 162 12.09 -0.49 3.56
CA ARG A 162 11.13 -0.87 2.52
C ARG A 162 11.40 -2.31 2.04
N GLY A 163 10.34 -3.01 1.58
CA GLY A 163 10.44 -4.16 0.70
C GLY A 163 10.53 -3.68 -0.75
N VAL A 164 11.45 -4.28 -1.51
CA VAL A 164 11.63 -3.98 -2.93
C VAL A 164 11.87 -5.30 -3.70
N ALA A 165 12.78 -5.38 -4.65
CA ALA A 165 12.95 -6.56 -5.51
C ALA A 165 13.36 -7.85 -4.76
N GLY A 166 13.80 -7.76 -3.50
CA GLY A 166 14.03 -8.93 -2.63
C GLY A 166 12.80 -9.77 -2.35
N GLU A 167 11.61 -9.18 -2.47
CA GLU A 167 10.34 -9.89 -2.36
C GLU A 167 10.26 -11.07 -3.35
N ILE A 168 10.79 -10.92 -4.56
CA ILE A 168 10.79 -11.97 -5.59
C ILE A 168 11.51 -13.23 -5.08
N LEU A 169 12.65 -13.04 -4.42
CA LEU A 169 13.44 -14.15 -3.88
C LEU A 169 12.75 -14.79 -2.66
N MET A 170 12.07 -13.98 -1.84
CA MET A 170 11.23 -14.46 -0.74
C MET A 170 10.05 -15.29 -1.27
N TRP A 171 9.32 -14.80 -2.29
CA TRP A 171 8.23 -15.55 -2.92
C TRP A 171 8.71 -16.85 -3.55
N LYS A 172 9.87 -16.82 -4.22
CA LYS A 172 10.47 -18.01 -4.85
C LYS A 172 10.81 -19.07 -3.82
N ALA A 173 11.44 -18.69 -2.69
CA ALA A 173 11.81 -19.64 -1.63
C ALA A 173 10.55 -20.22 -0.96
N ALA A 174 9.61 -19.38 -0.57
CA ALA A 174 8.37 -19.79 0.08
C ALA A 174 7.48 -20.64 -0.83
N GLY A 175 7.31 -20.23 -2.11
CA GLY A 175 6.55 -20.98 -3.10
C GLY A 175 7.13 -22.36 -3.36
N ALA A 176 8.44 -22.47 -3.49
CA ALA A 176 9.13 -23.75 -3.62
C ALA A 176 8.93 -24.63 -2.37
N ARG A 177 9.09 -24.07 -1.17
CA ARG A 177 8.89 -24.78 0.09
C ARG A 177 7.46 -25.28 0.26
N ALA A 178 6.47 -24.47 -0.15
CA ALA A 178 5.06 -24.86 -0.15
C ALA A 178 4.78 -25.99 -1.16
N GLU A 179 5.39 -25.99 -2.35
CA GLU A 179 5.26 -27.08 -3.33
C GLU A 179 5.88 -28.41 -2.81
N GLU A 180 6.84 -28.34 -1.90
CA GLU A 180 7.39 -29.51 -1.20
C GLU A 180 6.44 -30.08 -0.12
N GLY A 181 5.30 -29.44 0.13
CA GLY A 181 4.30 -29.90 1.11
C GLY A 181 4.63 -29.51 2.55
N ALA A 182 5.46 -28.50 2.76
CA ALA A 182 5.81 -27.99 4.09
C ALA A 182 4.59 -27.38 4.81
N SER A 183 4.62 -27.40 6.14
CA SER A 183 3.61 -26.75 7.00
C SER A 183 3.65 -25.21 6.86
N LEU A 184 2.59 -24.53 7.30
CA LEU A 184 2.54 -23.07 7.28
C LEU A 184 3.71 -22.44 8.06
N GLU A 185 4.04 -23.00 9.22
CA GLU A 185 5.16 -22.53 10.05
C GLU A 185 6.50 -22.64 9.30
N GLU A 186 6.76 -23.77 8.64
CA GLU A 186 7.99 -24.00 7.86
C GLU A 186 8.06 -23.08 6.64
N VAL A 187 6.95 -22.84 5.93
CA VAL A 187 6.90 -21.89 4.80
C VAL A 187 7.20 -20.46 5.26
N LEU A 188 6.61 -20.03 6.38
CA LEU A 188 6.88 -18.72 6.96
C LEU A 188 8.32 -18.59 7.48
N ALA A 189 8.87 -19.64 8.09
CA ALA A 189 10.27 -19.66 8.53
C ALA A 189 11.22 -19.54 7.32
N THR A 190 10.92 -20.23 6.23
CA THR A 190 11.68 -20.14 4.98
C THR A 190 11.59 -18.76 4.36
N ALA A 191 10.40 -18.14 4.33
CA ALA A 191 10.21 -16.77 3.83
C ALA A 191 11.02 -15.75 4.66
N ARG A 192 10.98 -15.84 5.99
CA ARG A 192 11.80 -14.99 6.87
C ARG A 192 13.28 -15.18 6.60
N LYS A 193 13.72 -16.44 6.57
CA LYS A 193 15.12 -16.77 6.28
C LYS A 193 15.57 -16.18 4.95
N ALA A 194 14.74 -16.27 3.91
CA ALA A 194 15.07 -15.71 2.60
C ALA A 194 15.23 -14.19 2.68
N ILE A 195 14.27 -13.47 3.28
CA ILE A 195 14.34 -12.00 3.33
C ILE A 195 15.42 -11.50 4.30
N ASP A 196 15.65 -12.18 5.42
CA ASP A 196 16.73 -11.84 6.36
C ASP A 196 18.11 -11.94 5.71
N ASN A 197 18.28 -12.83 4.73
CA ASN A 197 19.51 -13.01 3.96
C ASN A 197 19.54 -12.20 2.66
N THR A 198 18.60 -11.30 2.43
CA THR A 198 18.50 -10.49 1.20
C THR A 198 18.73 -9.01 1.48
N ARG A 199 19.49 -8.35 0.59
CA ARG A 199 19.71 -6.89 0.61
C ARG A 199 19.56 -6.33 -0.79
N SER A 200 18.94 -5.15 -0.88
CA SER A 200 18.70 -4.44 -2.14
C SER A 200 19.06 -2.98 -2.05
N ILE A 201 19.38 -2.38 -3.19
CA ILE A 201 19.52 -0.93 -3.36
C ILE A 201 19.05 -0.51 -4.75
N GLY A 202 18.28 0.58 -4.84
CA GLY A 202 17.84 1.19 -6.09
C GLY A 202 18.72 2.36 -6.51
N VAL A 203 18.81 2.59 -7.82
CA VAL A 203 19.39 3.80 -8.43
C VAL A 203 18.42 4.30 -9.49
N GLY A 204 17.95 5.55 -9.38
CA GLY A 204 17.09 6.22 -10.35
C GLY A 204 17.88 7.14 -11.27
N LEU A 205 17.53 7.15 -12.55
CA LEU A 205 18.12 7.99 -13.60
C LEU A 205 17.12 8.94 -14.25
N SER A 206 15.82 8.70 -14.07
CA SER A 206 14.74 9.59 -14.51
C SER A 206 13.55 9.48 -13.58
N PRO A 207 12.64 10.47 -13.60
CA PRO A 207 11.37 10.32 -12.91
C PRO A 207 10.50 9.25 -13.56
N CYS A 208 9.40 8.86 -12.88
CA CYS A 208 8.29 8.15 -13.48
C CYS A 208 7.06 9.07 -13.61
N THR A 209 6.14 8.67 -14.48
CA THR A 209 4.90 9.40 -14.72
C THR A 209 3.70 8.51 -14.44
N ILE A 210 2.93 8.84 -13.42
CA ILE A 210 1.62 8.23 -13.21
C ILE A 210 0.67 8.75 -14.29
N VAL A 211 0.08 7.83 -15.08
CA VAL A 211 -0.71 8.17 -16.28
C VAL A 211 -1.85 9.14 -15.93
N ALA A 212 -2.55 8.91 -14.83
CA ALA A 212 -3.66 9.77 -14.38
C ALA A 212 -3.21 11.18 -14.00
N ASN A 213 -1.94 11.41 -13.61
CA ASN A 213 -1.40 12.72 -13.28
C ASN A 213 -0.95 13.51 -14.52
N GLY A 214 -0.55 12.82 -15.57
CA GLY A 214 -0.12 13.44 -16.82
C GLY A 214 1.22 14.18 -16.80
N HIS A 215 1.96 14.12 -15.68
CA HIS A 215 3.28 14.75 -15.50
C HIS A 215 4.17 13.91 -14.57
N PRO A 216 5.50 14.07 -14.65
CA PRO A 216 6.44 13.40 -13.76
C PRO A 216 6.13 13.70 -12.28
N ASN A 217 6.26 12.69 -11.42
CA ASN A 217 6.00 12.80 -9.98
C ASN A 217 7.18 13.44 -9.20
N PHE A 218 8.38 13.45 -9.77
CA PHE A 218 9.59 14.12 -9.25
C PHE A 218 10.54 14.46 -10.39
N MET A 219 11.70 15.02 -10.10
CA MET A 219 12.69 15.39 -11.13
C MET A 219 14.09 14.89 -10.72
N ILE A 220 14.81 14.33 -11.68
CA ILE A 220 16.25 14.04 -11.58
C ILE A 220 16.96 14.90 -12.62
N GLU A 221 17.98 15.64 -12.21
CA GLU A 221 18.75 16.50 -13.11
C GLU A 221 19.57 15.66 -14.09
N ALA A 222 19.61 16.07 -15.35
CA ALA A 222 20.37 15.36 -16.40
C ALA A 222 21.84 15.21 -16.01
N GLY A 223 22.40 14.01 -16.16
CA GLY A 223 23.78 13.69 -15.76
C GLY A 223 23.96 13.40 -14.27
N THR A 224 22.86 13.29 -13.51
CA THR A 224 22.86 12.84 -12.12
C THR A 224 22.11 11.53 -11.96
N MET A 225 22.25 10.89 -10.80
CA MET A 225 21.51 9.71 -10.38
C MET A 225 21.09 9.85 -8.93
N GLU A 226 19.91 9.32 -8.59
CA GLU A 226 19.40 9.24 -7.23
C GLU A 226 19.74 7.87 -6.64
N VAL A 227 20.59 7.83 -5.61
CA VAL A 227 21.03 6.59 -4.95
C VAL A 227 20.04 6.23 -3.84
N GLY A 228 19.55 5.00 -3.85
CA GLY A 228 18.58 4.51 -2.84
C GLY A 228 17.14 4.94 -3.13
N ILE A 229 16.81 5.29 -4.39
CA ILE A 229 15.44 5.65 -4.78
C ILE A 229 14.47 4.49 -4.52
N GLY A 230 13.27 4.82 -4.05
CA GLY A 230 12.19 3.86 -3.91
C GLY A 230 11.42 3.61 -5.21
N HIS A 231 10.65 2.52 -5.23
CA HIS A 231 9.89 2.11 -6.42
C HIS A 231 8.68 3.03 -6.74
N HIS A 232 8.26 3.90 -5.82
CA HIS A 232 7.23 4.91 -6.08
C HIS A 232 7.86 6.30 -6.32
N GLY A 233 9.19 6.37 -6.47
CA GLY A 233 9.92 7.63 -6.56
C GLY A 233 10.19 8.29 -5.21
N GLU A 234 10.11 7.53 -4.11
CA GLU A 234 10.55 8.05 -2.82
C GLU A 234 12.03 8.43 -2.89
N PRO A 235 12.39 9.62 -2.39
CA PRO A 235 13.77 10.09 -2.47
C PRO A 235 14.78 9.12 -1.89
N GLY A 236 15.93 9.02 -2.54
CA GLY A 236 17.07 8.26 -2.08
C GLY A 236 17.85 8.96 -0.96
N VAL A 237 18.97 8.37 -0.62
CA VAL A 237 19.88 8.89 0.42
C VAL A 237 20.85 9.94 -0.12
N ALA A 238 21.13 9.94 -1.43
CA ALA A 238 22.05 10.87 -2.05
C ALA A 238 21.74 11.08 -3.55
N ILE A 239 22.02 12.29 -4.03
CA ILE A 239 22.12 12.60 -5.45
C ILE A 239 23.60 12.61 -5.80
N SER A 240 23.99 11.84 -6.79
CA SER A 240 25.37 11.73 -7.26
C SER A 240 25.47 12.00 -8.75
N ARG A 241 26.66 12.38 -9.22
CA ARG A 241 26.93 12.46 -10.67
C ARG A 241 26.83 11.06 -11.28
N LEU A 242 26.21 10.94 -12.45
CA LEU A 242 26.16 9.70 -13.18
C LEU A 242 27.57 9.25 -13.60
N GLY A 243 27.97 8.06 -13.12
CA GLY A 243 29.23 7.40 -13.46
C GLY A 243 29.11 6.38 -14.57
N SER A 244 30.19 5.64 -14.82
CA SER A 244 30.16 4.45 -15.68
C SER A 244 29.33 3.31 -15.03
N SER A 245 28.99 2.29 -15.81
CA SER A 245 28.33 1.07 -15.27
C SER A 245 29.16 0.46 -14.11
N ARG A 246 30.49 0.40 -14.26
CA ARG A 246 31.39 -0.12 -13.21
C ARG A 246 31.39 0.75 -11.95
N ASP A 247 31.28 2.07 -12.07
CA ASP A 247 31.15 2.97 -10.92
C ASP A 247 29.83 2.75 -10.20
N ILE A 248 28.73 2.59 -10.94
CA ILE A 248 27.39 2.29 -10.40
C ILE A 248 27.43 0.92 -9.71
N ALA A 249 27.93 -0.13 -10.36
CA ALA A 249 28.05 -1.48 -9.81
C ALA A 249 28.86 -1.47 -8.49
N ARG A 250 30.00 -0.78 -8.47
CA ARG A 250 30.84 -0.67 -7.27
C ARG A 250 30.10 0.03 -6.14
N MET A 251 29.47 1.16 -6.42
CA MET A 251 28.70 1.90 -5.43
C MET A 251 27.55 1.05 -4.86
N MET A 252 26.78 0.34 -5.70
CA MET A 252 25.70 -0.54 -5.22
C MET A 252 26.24 -1.69 -4.36
N CYS A 253 27.31 -2.35 -4.79
CA CYS A 253 27.95 -3.42 -4.02
C CYS A 253 28.54 -2.90 -2.68
N ASP A 254 29.10 -1.70 -2.67
CA ASP A 254 29.68 -1.09 -1.45
C ASP A 254 28.60 -0.75 -0.41
N HIS A 255 27.35 -0.53 -0.82
CA HIS A 255 26.21 -0.35 0.09
C HIS A 255 25.63 -1.68 0.59
N ILE A 256 25.51 -2.69 -0.29
CA ILE A 256 24.86 -3.97 0.05
C ILE A 256 25.77 -4.88 0.88
N LEU A 257 27.02 -5.07 0.44
CA LEU A 257 27.86 -6.15 0.98
C LEU A 257 28.27 -5.96 2.44
N PRO A 258 28.49 -4.74 2.98
CA PRO A 258 28.75 -4.54 4.40
C PRO A 258 27.50 -4.66 5.29
N ASP A 259 26.31 -4.46 4.72
CA ASP A 259 25.07 -4.47 5.50
C ASP A 259 24.71 -5.85 6.05
N LEU A 260 24.64 -6.84 5.19
CA LEU A 260 24.72 -8.24 5.58
C LEU A 260 26.16 -8.69 5.29
N PRO A 261 26.91 -9.20 6.28
CA PRO A 261 28.34 -9.45 6.06
C PRO A 261 28.53 -10.56 5.02
N PHE A 262 28.58 -10.15 3.76
CA PHE A 262 29.00 -11.00 2.65
C PHE A 262 30.55 -11.00 2.60
N GLY A 263 31.12 -12.18 2.41
CA GLY A 263 32.57 -12.35 2.40
C GLY A 263 33.05 -13.44 1.43
N ALA A 264 34.36 -13.56 1.34
CA ALA A 264 34.99 -14.58 0.51
C ALA A 264 34.52 -16.01 0.92
N GLY A 265 34.16 -16.81 -0.08
CA GLY A 265 33.59 -18.14 0.11
C GLY A 265 32.06 -18.18 0.20
N ASP A 266 31.38 -17.04 0.29
CA ASP A 266 29.92 -17.00 0.25
C ASP A 266 29.38 -17.30 -1.16
N GLU A 267 28.27 -17.99 -1.20
CA GLU A 267 27.47 -18.22 -2.40
C GLU A 267 26.23 -17.34 -2.37
N VAL A 268 25.86 -16.75 -3.51
CA VAL A 268 24.75 -15.78 -3.58
C VAL A 268 23.83 -16.00 -4.78
N THR A 269 22.59 -15.53 -4.64
CA THR A 269 21.70 -15.17 -5.74
C THR A 269 21.82 -13.69 -6.01
N VAL A 270 21.99 -13.31 -7.27
CA VAL A 270 21.98 -11.90 -7.72
C VAL A 270 20.77 -11.65 -8.60
N LEU A 271 20.01 -10.59 -8.29
CA LEU A 271 18.91 -10.11 -9.12
C LEU A 271 19.18 -8.65 -9.51
N VAL A 272 19.18 -8.38 -10.81
CA VAL A 272 19.31 -7.03 -11.39
C VAL A 272 18.02 -6.70 -12.10
N SER A 273 17.23 -5.81 -11.52
CA SER A 273 15.95 -5.40 -12.06
C SER A 273 16.00 -3.97 -12.58
N GLY A 274 15.71 -3.79 -13.87
CA GLY A 274 15.41 -2.46 -14.39
C GLY A 274 14.11 -1.91 -13.79
N LEU A 275 14.02 -0.58 -13.70
CA LEU A 275 12.84 0.10 -13.17
C LEU A 275 11.76 0.39 -14.24
N GLY A 276 11.88 -0.21 -15.43
CA GLY A 276 10.87 -0.19 -16.48
C GLY A 276 11.36 0.42 -17.79
N ALA A 277 12.01 1.58 -17.76
CA ALA A 277 12.49 2.25 -18.97
C ALA A 277 14.01 2.08 -19.24
N THR A 278 14.70 1.28 -18.45
CA THR A 278 16.11 0.96 -18.71
C THR A 278 16.20 -0.14 -19.76
N PRO A 279 16.94 0.05 -20.86
CA PRO A 279 17.12 -0.98 -21.87
C PRO A 279 17.75 -2.25 -21.27
N VAL A 280 17.23 -3.41 -21.67
CA VAL A 280 17.67 -4.71 -21.09
C VAL A 280 19.17 -4.94 -21.30
N ILE A 281 19.75 -4.46 -22.42
CA ILE A 281 21.20 -4.57 -22.66
C ILE A 281 22.03 -3.84 -21.58
N GLU A 282 21.55 -2.69 -21.08
CA GLU A 282 22.24 -1.93 -20.03
C GLU A 282 22.23 -2.70 -18.68
N LEU A 283 21.17 -3.46 -18.42
CA LEU A 283 21.11 -4.33 -17.24
C LEU A 283 22.14 -5.47 -17.31
N TYR A 284 22.39 -6.04 -18.49
CA TYR A 284 23.44 -7.04 -18.67
C TYR A 284 24.85 -6.46 -18.60
N VAL A 285 25.06 -5.23 -19.08
CA VAL A 285 26.35 -4.51 -18.89
C VAL A 285 26.62 -4.33 -17.39
N LEU A 286 25.62 -3.85 -16.64
CA LEU A 286 25.74 -3.67 -15.18
C LEU A 286 25.96 -5.01 -14.46
N PHE A 287 25.24 -6.07 -14.87
CA PHE A 287 25.42 -7.40 -14.28
C PHE A 287 26.84 -7.94 -14.49
N ALA A 288 27.45 -7.72 -15.66
CA ALA A 288 28.83 -8.13 -15.92
C ALA A 288 29.81 -7.45 -14.95
N ASP A 289 29.67 -6.13 -14.74
CA ASP A 289 30.49 -5.39 -13.77
C ASP A 289 30.25 -5.85 -12.32
N ILE A 290 29.01 -6.17 -11.95
CA ILE A 290 28.67 -6.73 -10.63
C ILE A 290 29.32 -8.10 -10.47
N ALA A 291 29.24 -8.98 -11.47
CA ALA A 291 29.84 -10.31 -11.43
C ALA A 291 31.36 -10.26 -11.25
N ASP A 292 32.04 -9.34 -11.95
CA ASP A 292 33.48 -9.10 -11.77
C ASP A 292 33.81 -8.67 -10.32
N ILE A 293 33.03 -7.72 -9.76
CA ILE A 293 33.22 -7.23 -8.39
C ILE A 293 32.98 -8.34 -7.36
N MET A 294 31.96 -9.18 -7.56
CA MET A 294 31.69 -10.32 -6.68
C MET A 294 32.86 -11.32 -6.74
N HIS A 295 33.34 -11.62 -7.94
CA HIS A 295 34.50 -12.50 -8.12
C HIS A 295 35.78 -11.92 -7.47
N GLU A 296 36.08 -10.64 -7.66
CA GLU A 296 37.20 -9.92 -7.02
C GLU A 296 37.14 -10.03 -5.48
N ARG A 297 35.93 -10.12 -4.91
CA ARG A 297 35.71 -10.27 -3.46
C ARG A 297 35.60 -11.74 -2.99
N GLY A 298 35.79 -12.70 -3.89
CA GLY A 298 35.73 -14.13 -3.59
C GLY A 298 34.31 -14.64 -3.32
N ILE A 299 33.28 -13.94 -3.80
CA ILE A 299 31.87 -14.30 -3.68
C ILE A 299 31.42 -15.02 -4.96
N THR A 300 30.76 -16.17 -4.83
CA THR A 300 30.31 -16.98 -5.97
C THR A 300 28.82 -16.73 -6.28
N ILE A 301 28.50 -16.31 -7.49
CA ILE A 301 27.10 -16.20 -7.95
C ILE A 301 26.64 -17.59 -8.40
N ARG A 302 25.69 -18.18 -7.67
CA ARG A 302 25.06 -19.48 -7.96
C ARG A 302 23.84 -19.33 -8.86
N HIS A 303 23.03 -18.31 -8.57
CA HIS A 303 21.82 -18.00 -9.33
C HIS A 303 21.81 -16.53 -9.72
N ASN A 304 21.26 -16.24 -10.88
CA ASN A 304 21.08 -14.86 -11.33
C ASN A 304 19.74 -14.67 -12.04
N PHE A 305 19.21 -13.46 -11.93
CA PHE A 305 18.02 -13.00 -12.63
C PHE A 305 18.28 -11.57 -13.13
N VAL A 306 18.15 -11.33 -14.42
CA VAL A 306 18.43 -10.03 -15.05
C VAL A 306 17.29 -9.68 -16.00
N GLY A 307 16.66 -8.53 -15.79
CA GLY A 307 15.54 -8.06 -16.63
C GLY A 307 14.73 -6.98 -15.94
N ASN A 308 13.59 -6.60 -16.50
CA ASN A 308 12.60 -5.78 -15.81
C ASN A 308 11.71 -6.71 -14.97
N LEU A 309 12.08 -6.93 -13.71
CA LEU A 309 11.50 -7.94 -12.84
C LEU A 309 10.65 -7.34 -11.72
N PHE A 310 10.97 -6.11 -11.31
CA PHE A 310 10.20 -5.29 -10.37
C PHE A 310 10.40 -3.83 -10.81
N THR A 311 9.40 -3.26 -11.48
CA THR A 311 9.54 -1.98 -12.17
C THR A 311 8.91 -0.81 -11.39
N SER A 312 8.95 0.35 -11.98
CA SER A 312 8.31 1.59 -11.52
C SER A 312 7.83 2.39 -12.73
N LEU A 313 6.83 1.86 -13.43
CA LEU A 313 6.30 2.43 -14.67
C LEU A 313 7.42 2.69 -15.70
N ASP A 314 7.62 3.97 -16.07
CA ASP A 314 8.61 4.45 -17.04
C ASP A 314 9.89 5.01 -16.41
N MET A 315 10.16 4.70 -15.15
CA MET A 315 11.40 5.12 -14.51
C MET A 315 12.61 4.47 -15.18
N LYS A 316 13.61 5.27 -15.55
CA LYS A 316 14.94 4.75 -15.85
C LYS A 316 15.69 4.55 -14.55
N GLY A 317 16.34 3.42 -14.42
CA GLY A 317 17.08 3.07 -13.23
C GLY A 317 17.17 1.55 -13.07
N VAL A 318 17.71 1.13 -11.95
CA VAL A 318 17.98 -0.28 -11.66
C VAL A 318 17.95 -0.54 -10.15
N THR A 319 17.50 -1.73 -9.77
CA THR A 319 17.64 -2.28 -8.42
C THR A 319 18.57 -3.48 -8.47
N LEU A 320 19.61 -3.46 -7.64
CA LEU A 320 20.44 -4.63 -7.34
C LEU A 320 19.93 -5.28 -6.06
N THR A 321 19.71 -6.59 -6.12
CA THR A 321 19.35 -7.44 -4.98
C THR A 321 20.35 -8.59 -4.87
N VAL A 322 20.83 -8.85 -3.67
CA VAL A 322 21.75 -9.95 -3.37
C VAL A 322 21.20 -10.74 -2.20
N MET A 323 21.05 -12.06 -2.37
CA MET A 323 20.67 -12.98 -1.30
C MET A 323 21.82 -13.95 -1.02
N LYS A 324 22.24 -14.01 0.25
CA LYS A 324 23.20 -15.01 0.71
C LYS A 324 22.54 -16.38 0.78
N LEU A 325 23.21 -17.38 0.25
CA LEU A 325 22.71 -18.75 0.17
C LEU A 325 23.31 -19.63 1.28
N ASP A 326 22.46 -20.50 1.79
CA ASP A 326 22.84 -21.76 2.41
C ASP A 326 22.30 -22.93 1.56
N ALA A 327 22.54 -24.15 1.99
CA ALA A 327 22.12 -25.34 1.24
C ALA A 327 20.60 -25.42 1.01
N GLU A 328 19.78 -24.89 1.93
CA GLU A 328 18.32 -24.87 1.77
C GLU A 328 17.91 -23.81 0.74
N LEU A 329 18.39 -22.58 0.86
CA LEU A 329 18.06 -21.50 -0.06
C LEU A 329 18.57 -21.78 -1.47
N ASP A 330 19.78 -22.36 -1.63
CA ASP A 330 20.31 -22.79 -2.94
C ASP A 330 19.40 -23.82 -3.61
N ARG A 331 18.96 -24.83 -2.86
CA ARG A 331 18.01 -25.85 -3.33
C ARG A 331 16.65 -25.23 -3.73
N LEU A 332 16.11 -24.33 -2.91
CA LEU A 332 14.82 -23.68 -3.18
C LEU A 332 14.89 -22.69 -4.36
N MET A 333 16.03 -22.01 -4.56
CA MET A 333 16.25 -21.19 -5.77
C MET A 333 16.35 -22.06 -7.03
N SER A 334 16.87 -23.28 -6.91
CA SER A 334 16.93 -24.26 -8.01
C SER A 334 15.59 -24.93 -8.31
N HIS A 335 14.62 -24.91 -7.38
CA HIS A 335 13.32 -25.56 -7.55
C HIS A 335 12.58 -25.01 -8.77
N PRO A 336 11.90 -25.87 -9.57
CA PRO A 336 11.13 -25.43 -10.73
C PRO A 336 10.11 -24.36 -10.38
N ALA A 337 9.98 -23.38 -11.25
CA ALA A 337 8.97 -22.33 -11.16
C ALA A 337 8.42 -22.01 -12.54
N HIS A 338 7.12 -21.76 -12.62
CA HIS A 338 6.46 -21.35 -13.86
C HIS A 338 5.45 -20.24 -13.56
N ALA A 339 5.92 -19.03 -13.67
CA ALA A 339 5.16 -17.79 -13.58
C ALA A 339 5.63 -16.86 -14.69
N ILE A 340 4.84 -15.85 -15.04
CA ILE A 340 5.12 -14.92 -16.15
C ILE A 340 6.42 -14.17 -15.89
N GLY A 341 6.58 -13.64 -14.67
CA GLY A 341 7.75 -12.85 -14.26
C GLY A 341 8.99 -13.70 -13.97
N LEU A 342 8.82 -15.01 -13.71
CA LEU A 342 9.94 -15.92 -13.44
C LEU A 342 9.61 -17.34 -13.83
N THR A 343 10.38 -17.85 -14.80
CA THR A 343 10.36 -19.27 -15.17
C THR A 343 11.72 -19.89 -14.87
N ARG A 344 11.70 -21.00 -14.13
CA ARG A 344 12.88 -21.81 -13.82
C ARG A 344 12.60 -23.25 -14.22
N VAL A 345 13.37 -23.75 -15.17
CA VAL A 345 13.38 -25.17 -15.54
C VAL A 345 14.44 -25.84 -14.69
N GLY A 346 14.04 -26.76 -13.83
CA GLY A 346 14.95 -27.51 -12.97
C GLY A 346 14.44 -28.93 -12.76
N SER A 347 15.32 -29.84 -12.40
CA SER A 347 14.97 -31.18 -11.93
C SER A 347 14.87 -31.14 -10.42
N ALA A 348 13.70 -30.79 -9.88
CA ALA A 348 13.43 -31.08 -8.47
C ALA A 348 13.10 -32.57 -8.36
N PRO A 349 13.59 -33.29 -7.34
CA PRO A 349 13.10 -34.62 -7.06
C PRO A 349 11.62 -34.59 -6.77
N GLU A 350 10.83 -35.49 -7.36
CA GLU A 350 9.44 -35.69 -6.99
C GLU A 350 9.41 -36.26 -5.57
N SER A 351 9.25 -35.40 -4.56
CA SER A 351 9.03 -35.87 -3.19
C SER A 351 7.58 -36.30 -3.02
N PRO A 352 7.31 -37.50 -2.49
CA PRO A 352 5.94 -37.86 -2.16
C PRO A 352 5.39 -36.91 -1.09
N VAL A 353 4.25 -36.31 -1.38
CA VAL A 353 3.54 -35.42 -0.43
C VAL A 353 2.96 -36.32 0.68
N THR A 354 3.57 -36.28 1.85
CA THR A 354 2.97 -36.85 3.05
C THR A 354 1.92 -35.89 3.61
N ALA A 355 0.72 -36.39 3.86
CA ALA A 355 -0.35 -35.60 4.45
C ALA A 355 0.10 -35.00 5.78
N ALA A 356 0.02 -33.67 5.92
CA ALA A 356 0.27 -33.01 7.19
C ALA A 356 -0.78 -33.44 8.24
N PRO A 357 -0.41 -33.61 9.52
CA PRO A 357 -1.36 -33.90 10.57
C PRO A 357 -2.40 -32.78 10.69
N ALA A 358 -3.65 -33.16 10.96
CA ALA A 358 -4.75 -32.23 11.17
C ALA A 358 -4.38 -31.18 12.23
N ALA A 359 -4.56 -29.92 11.92
CA ALA A 359 -4.33 -28.81 12.85
C ALA A 359 -5.23 -29.00 14.09
N THR A 360 -4.62 -29.10 15.25
CA THR A 360 -5.33 -28.99 16.54
C THR A 360 -5.89 -27.57 16.65
N ALA A 361 -7.18 -27.48 16.97
CA ALA A 361 -7.86 -26.20 17.21
C ALA A 361 -7.11 -25.42 18.30
N HIS A 362 -6.58 -24.25 17.94
CA HIS A 362 -6.06 -23.31 18.91
C HIS A 362 -7.23 -22.63 19.63
N ASP A 363 -7.14 -22.71 20.95
CA ASP A 363 -8.05 -22.09 21.93
C ASP A 363 -8.25 -20.60 21.60
N GLN A 364 -9.50 -20.22 21.41
CA GLN A 364 -9.87 -18.83 21.17
C GLN A 364 -9.69 -18.06 22.48
N GLY A 365 -8.61 -17.31 22.58
CA GLY A 365 -8.46 -16.30 23.61
C GLY A 365 -9.62 -15.30 23.53
N ALA A 366 -10.44 -15.31 24.57
CA ALA A 366 -11.58 -14.40 24.72
C ALA A 366 -11.13 -12.94 24.60
N HIS A 367 -11.51 -12.27 23.54
CA HIS A 367 -11.49 -10.81 23.50
C HIS A 367 -12.53 -10.30 24.50
N GLY A 368 -12.05 -9.59 25.54
CA GLY A 368 -12.88 -9.00 26.55
C GLY A 368 -13.97 -8.12 25.94
N ALA A 369 -15.21 -8.43 26.28
CA ALA A 369 -16.35 -7.59 25.98
C ALA A 369 -16.08 -6.21 26.59
N LEU A 370 -16.02 -5.19 25.74
CA LEU A 370 -16.06 -3.79 26.17
C LEU A 370 -17.41 -3.60 26.88
N ALA A 371 -17.36 -3.11 28.11
CA ALA A 371 -18.54 -2.79 28.91
C ALA A 371 -19.50 -1.95 28.07
N GLU A 372 -20.78 -2.32 28.06
CA GLU A 372 -21.88 -1.50 27.55
C GLU A 372 -21.92 -0.20 28.39
N THR A 373 -21.30 0.85 27.86
CA THR A 373 -21.53 2.21 28.34
C THR A 373 -22.95 2.60 27.96
N GLU A 374 -23.72 3.12 28.92
CA GLU A 374 -25.06 3.69 28.66
C GLU A 374 -25.02 4.58 27.43
N ARG A 375 -25.84 4.21 26.45
CA ARG A 375 -25.87 4.86 25.15
C ARG A 375 -26.56 6.21 25.26
N TYR A 376 -25.86 7.29 24.89
CA TYR A 376 -26.46 8.64 24.85
C TYR A 376 -27.43 8.76 23.68
N ILE A 377 -28.67 9.24 23.95
CA ILE A 377 -29.72 9.48 22.94
C ILE A 377 -30.26 10.90 23.15
N PRO A 378 -29.92 11.84 22.25
CA PRO A 378 -30.43 13.22 22.35
C PRO A 378 -31.92 13.27 22.04
N THR A 379 -32.65 14.13 22.78
CA THR A 379 -34.09 14.37 22.60
C THR A 379 -34.39 15.64 21.80
N SER A 380 -33.37 16.43 21.48
CA SER A 380 -33.46 17.68 20.72
C SER A 380 -32.18 17.95 19.94
N GLY A 381 -32.22 18.86 19.00
CA GLY A 381 -31.10 19.21 18.14
C GLY A 381 -31.48 19.17 16.66
N ILE A 382 -30.52 19.00 15.77
CA ILE A 382 -30.75 18.81 14.32
C ILE A 382 -31.41 17.46 14.11
N ALA A 383 -32.58 17.44 13.47
CA ALA A 383 -33.23 16.19 13.11
C ALA A 383 -32.35 15.38 12.13
N LEU A 384 -32.12 14.11 12.40
CA LEU A 384 -31.26 13.26 11.55
C LEU A 384 -31.77 13.20 10.11
N GLU A 385 -33.10 13.25 9.92
CA GLU A 385 -33.74 13.27 8.61
C GLU A 385 -33.38 14.50 7.76
N SER A 386 -33.04 15.62 8.37
CA SER A 386 -32.62 16.84 7.66
C SER A 386 -31.17 16.81 7.19
N THR A 387 -30.38 15.81 7.58
CA THR A 387 -28.93 15.73 7.31
C THR A 387 -28.54 15.06 6.00
N ARG A 388 -29.50 14.75 5.12
CA ARG A 388 -29.28 14.02 3.88
C ARG A 388 -28.31 14.69 2.90
N ALA A 389 -28.15 16.00 2.98
CA ALA A 389 -27.23 16.77 2.13
C ALA A 389 -25.76 16.73 2.60
N VAL A 390 -25.48 16.29 3.83
CA VAL A 390 -24.13 16.37 4.43
C VAL A 390 -23.12 15.52 3.64
N VAL A 391 -23.42 14.25 3.41
CA VAL A 391 -22.48 13.35 2.70
C VAL A 391 -22.33 13.70 1.22
N PRO A 392 -23.38 14.05 0.45
CA PRO A 392 -23.21 14.64 -0.88
C PRO A 392 -22.31 15.86 -0.92
N ALA A 393 -22.41 16.76 0.08
CA ALA A 393 -21.49 17.92 0.18
C ALA A 393 -20.04 17.50 0.40
N LEU A 394 -19.78 16.48 1.24
CA LEU A 394 -18.45 15.90 1.43
C LEU A 394 -17.90 15.31 0.13
N VAL A 395 -18.73 14.57 -0.60
CA VAL A 395 -18.36 14.00 -1.91
C VAL A 395 -17.96 15.12 -2.87
N SER A 396 -18.77 16.15 -3.00
CA SER A 396 -18.49 17.29 -3.88
C SER A 396 -17.20 18.02 -3.50
N ALA A 397 -16.98 18.26 -2.20
CA ALA A 397 -15.80 18.96 -1.71
C ALA A 397 -14.50 18.21 -2.00
N ILE A 398 -14.46 16.91 -1.72
CA ILE A 398 -13.25 16.09 -1.94
C ILE A 398 -13.00 15.86 -3.44
N VAL A 399 -14.02 15.56 -4.23
CA VAL A 399 -13.89 15.42 -5.68
C VAL A 399 -13.40 16.71 -6.32
N GLY A 400 -13.94 17.86 -5.90
CA GLY A 400 -13.51 19.17 -6.38
C GLY A 400 -12.09 19.57 -5.96
N ALA A 401 -11.57 18.99 -4.88
CA ALA A 401 -10.22 19.25 -4.39
C ALA A 401 -9.16 18.26 -4.92
N ARG A 402 -9.51 17.32 -5.82
CA ARG A 402 -8.65 16.26 -6.34
C ARG A 402 -7.25 16.75 -6.71
N ASP A 403 -7.18 17.71 -7.64
CA ASP A 403 -5.90 18.16 -8.20
C ASP A 403 -5.04 18.88 -7.17
N TRP A 404 -5.67 19.70 -6.33
CA TRP A 404 -5.01 20.41 -5.26
C TRP A 404 -4.40 19.46 -4.21
N LEU A 405 -5.15 18.45 -3.78
CA LEU A 405 -4.67 17.44 -2.83
C LEU A 405 -3.52 16.61 -3.43
N SER A 406 -3.60 16.27 -4.72
CA SER A 406 -2.53 15.56 -5.44
C SER A 406 -1.29 16.43 -5.61
N GLU A 407 -1.43 17.73 -5.86
CA GLU A 407 -0.30 18.65 -5.95
C GLU A 407 0.43 18.79 -4.60
N ILE A 408 -0.31 18.86 -3.48
CA ILE A 408 0.28 18.92 -2.14
C ILE A 408 1.07 17.63 -1.88
N ASP A 409 0.44 16.50 -2.12
CA ASP A 409 1.05 15.20 -1.89
C ASP A 409 2.29 14.98 -2.77
N GLY A 410 2.24 15.36 -4.03
CA GLY A 410 3.37 15.23 -4.96
C GLY A 410 4.62 16.04 -4.58
N LYS A 411 4.53 16.96 -3.62
CA LYS A 411 5.71 17.70 -3.12
C LYS A 411 6.52 16.91 -2.10
N ILE A 412 5.89 15.99 -1.37
CA ILE A 412 6.51 15.21 -0.29
C ILE A 412 6.08 13.73 -0.28
N GLY A 413 5.23 13.32 -1.20
CA GLY A 413 4.69 11.98 -1.44
C GLY A 413 4.76 11.61 -2.92
N ASP A 414 3.87 10.74 -3.36
CA ASP A 414 3.79 10.24 -4.74
C ASP A 414 2.67 10.88 -5.57
N GLY A 415 1.93 11.83 -5.00
CA GLY A 415 0.90 12.61 -5.72
C GLY A 415 -0.42 11.86 -5.93
N ASP A 416 -0.62 10.72 -5.29
CA ASP A 416 -1.80 9.87 -5.47
C ASP A 416 -2.96 10.21 -4.52
N HIS A 417 -2.72 10.99 -3.46
CA HIS A 417 -3.68 11.25 -2.39
C HIS A 417 -5.02 11.82 -2.91
N GLY A 418 -4.96 12.88 -3.71
CA GLY A 418 -6.17 13.51 -4.25
C GLY A 418 -6.93 12.59 -5.20
N ILE A 419 -6.22 11.84 -6.05
CA ILE A 419 -6.82 10.89 -7.00
C ILE A 419 -7.58 9.80 -6.25
N ASN A 420 -6.93 9.16 -5.28
CA ASN A 420 -7.51 8.06 -4.53
C ASN A 420 -8.69 8.52 -3.67
N MET A 421 -8.57 9.66 -2.97
CA MET A 421 -9.67 10.23 -2.20
C MET A 421 -10.87 10.56 -3.11
N ALA A 422 -10.65 11.24 -4.23
CA ALA A 422 -11.72 11.59 -5.17
C ALA A 422 -12.41 10.34 -5.74
N LYS A 423 -11.65 9.29 -6.09
CA LYS A 423 -12.20 8.02 -6.61
C LYS A 423 -13.13 7.34 -5.58
N GLY A 424 -12.70 7.24 -4.32
CA GLY A 424 -13.52 6.63 -3.27
C GLY A 424 -14.78 7.42 -2.94
N PHE A 425 -14.66 8.75 -2.84
CA PHE A 425 -15.81 9.62 -2.60
C PHE A 425 -16.79 9.65 -3.79
N ALA A 426 -16.31 9.69 -5.03
CA ALA A 426 -17.15 9.62 -6.22
C ALA A 426 -17.91 8.29 -6.29
N ARG A 427 -17.27 7.15 -5.95
CA ARG A 427 -17.91 5.84 -5.87
C ARG A 427 -19.03 5.82 -4.83
N CYS A 428 -18.79 6.41 -3.65
CA CYS A 428 -19.83 6.59 -2.65
C CYS A 428 -20.98 7.44 -3.21
N GLY A 429 -20.70 8.58 -3.85
CA GLY A 429 -21.71 9.45 -4.46
C GLY A 429 -22.60 8.72 -5.46
N GLN A 430 -22.01 7.87 -6.31
CA GLN A 430 -22.75 7.03 -7.24
C GLN A 430 -23.65 6.00 -6.52
N ALA A 431 -23.16 5.41 -5.43
CA ALA A 431 -23.93 4.44 -4.65
C ALA A 431 -25.09 5.08 -3.87
N LEU A 432 -24.97 6.36 -3.47
CA LEU A 432 -26.03 7.09 -2.79
C LEU A 432 -27.22 7.43 -3.71
N GLY A 433 -27.00 7.61 -5.02
CA GLY A 433 -28.03 7.94 -6.00
C GLY A 433 -28.77 9.26 -5.74
N ASP A 434 -29.96 9.40 -6.30
CA ASP A 434 -30.77 10.64 -6.23
C ASP A 434 -31.51 10.83 -4.89
N ALA A 435 -31.56 9.80 -4.04
CA ALA A 435 -32.21 9.84 -2.73
C ALA A 435 -31.22 9.49 -1.61
N PRO A 436 -30.29 10.40 -1.28
CA PRO A 436 -29.27 10.09 -0.30
C PRO A 436 -29.88 9.77 1.07
N PRO A 437 -29.30 8.79 1.79
CA PRO A 437 -29.73 8.46 3.16
C PRO A 437 -29.41 9.60 4.12
N THR A 438 -29.87 9.47 5.36
CA THR A 438 -29.43 10.36 6.45
C THR A 438 -27.90 10.33 6.63
N MET A 439 -27.36 11.25 7.39
CA MET A 439 -25.92 11.30 7.66
C MET A 439 -25.38 9.98 8.21
N GLU A 440 -26.12 9.25 9.05
CA GLU A 440 -25.71 7.92 9.52
C GLU A 440 -25.47 6.94 8.36
N GLY A 441 -26.48 6.73 7.53
CA GLY A 441 -26.37 5.82 6.39
C GLY A 441 -25.33 6.27 5.37
N GLY A 442 -25.23 7.58 5.14
CA GLY A 442 -24.25 8.16 4.22
C GLY A 442 -22.79 8.00 4.71
N LEU A 443 -22.52 8.20 6.00
CA LEU A 443 -21.19 7.98 6.58
C LEU A 443 -20.78 6.50 6.58
N ARG A 444 -21.74 5.57 6.80
CA ARG A 444 -21.49 4.13 6.61
C ARG A 444 -21.15 3.80 5.18
N ALA A 445 -21.94 4.29 4.22
CA ALA A 445 -21.68 4.09 2.80
C ALA A 445 -20.31 4.65 2.38
N LEU A 446 -19.90 5.77 2.98
CA LEU A 446 -18.57 6.36 2.75
C LEU A 446 -17.47 5.47 3.33
N SER A 447 -17.64 4.98 4.56
CA SER A 447 -16.73 4.02 5.17
C SER A 447 -16.56 2.79 4.29
N ASP A 448 -17.66 2.15 3.90
CA ASP A 448 -17.64 0.94 3.06
C ASP A 448 -16.99 1.18 1.69
N SER A 449 -17.30 2.32 1.06
CA SER A 449 -16.74 2.69 -0.26
C SER A 449 -15.23 2.91 -0.18
N LEU A 450 -14.74 3.51 0.91
CA LEU A 450 -13.31 3.76 1.11
C LEU A 450 -12.57 2.47 1.47
N MET A 451 -13.12 1.66 2.38
CA MET A 451 -12.53 0.37 2.78
C MET A 451 -12.44 -0.62 1.61
N ALA A 452 -13.48 -0.68 0.78
CA ALA A 452 -13.54 -1.61 -0.36
C ALA A 452 -12.90 -1.06 -1.64
N GLY A 453 -12.80 0.26 -1.79
CA GLY A 453 -12.47 0.91 -3.06
C GLY A 453 -11.13 1.63 -3.12
N ILE A 454 -10.49 1.89 -1.99
CA ILE A 454 -9.20 2.59 -1.92
C ILE A 454 -8.17 1.72 -1.20
N GLY A 455 -7.09 1.42 -1.90
CA GLY A 455 -5.90 0.82 -1.30
C GLY A 455 -5.04 1.85 -0.57
N GLY A 456 -3.82 1.45 -0.24
CA GLY A 456 -2.91 2.28 0.53
C GLY A 456 -3.34 2.44 1.99
N SER A 457 -2.80 3.43 2.66
CA SER A 457 -3.19 3.77 4.03
C SER A 457 -4.51 4.55 4.10
N MET A 458 -4.91 5.23 3.03
CA MET A 458 -6.10 6.09 3.00
C MET A 458 -7.40 5.31 3.19
N GLY A 459 -7.56 4.17 2.51
CA GLY A 459 -8.75 3.33 2.63
C GLY A 459 -9.06 2.97 4.08
N PRO A 460 -8.15 2.26 4.77
CA PRO A 460 -8.34 1.92 6.18
C PRO A 460 -8.49 3.13 7.11
N LEU A 461 -7.66 4.16 6.97
CA LEU A 461 -7.70 5.34 7.85
C LEU A 461 -9.02 6.10 7.73
N TYR A 462 -9.41 6.48 6.52
CA TYR A 462 -10.67 7.21 6.32
C TYR A 462 -11.89 6.30 6.48
N GLY A 463 -11.79 5.01 6.16
CA GLY A 463 -12.83 4.04 6.46
C GLY A 463 -13.16 4.00 7.95
N ARG A 464 -12.15 3.82 8.81
CA ARG A 464 -12.33 3.83 10.27
C ARG A 464 -12.74 5.19 10.82
N PHE A 465 -12.26 6.27 10.22
CA PHE A 465 -12.71 7.63 10.55
C PHE A 465 -14.23 7.78 10.37
N PHE A 466 -14.77 7.41 9.20
CA PHE A 466 -16.20 7.53 8.92
C PHE A 466 -17.04 6.50 9.67
N GLU A 467 -16.54 5.30 9.89
CA GLU A 467 -17.18 4.31 10.78
C GLU A 467 -17.32 4.86 12.20
N GLY A 468 -16.26 5.47 12.74
CA GLY A 468 -16.26 6.10 14.04
C GLY A 468 -17.26 7.24 14.16
N LEU A 469 -17.37 8.09 13.13
CA LEU A 469 -18.40 9.12 13.04
C LEU A 469 -19.83 8.56 12.97
N ALA A 470 -20.04 7.46 12.25
CA ALA A 470 -21.36 6.88 12.04
C ALA A 470 -21.88 6.11 13.27
N LYS A 471 -21.00 5.47 14.03
CA LYS A 471 -21.37 4.56 15.11
C LYS A 471 -22.28 5.18 16.20
N PRO A 472 -22.04 6.40 16.71
CA PRO A 472 -22.92 7.04 17.69
C PRO A 472 -24.31 7.39 17.14
N LEU A 473 -24.45 7.57 15.83
CA LEU A 473 -25.72 7.94 15.18
C LEU A 473 -26.72 6.79 15.06
N ALA A 474 -26.32 5.54 15.30
CA ALA A 474 -27.22 4.40 15.15
C ALA A 474 -28.45 4.54 16.05
N GLY A 475 -29.67 4.53 15.46
CA GLY A 475 -30.95 4.58 16.17
C GLY A 475 -31.23 5.85 16.99
N VAL A 476 -30.56 6.99 16.70
CA VAL A 476 -30.93 8.29 17.21
C VAL A 476 -31.78 9.05 16.21
N SER A 477 -32.57 10.01 16.69
CA SER A 477 -33.42 10.85 15.82
C SER A 477 -32.90 12.29 15.67
N HIS A 478 -32.03 12.72 16.55
CA HIS A 478 -31.48 14.08 16.57
C HIS A 478 -29.97 14.06 16.81
N ILE A 479 -29.31 15.14 16.39
CA ILE A 479 -27.89 15.40 16.66
C ILE A 479 -27.83 16.70 17.46
N ASP A 480 -27.32 16.61 18.69
CA ASP A 480 -26.97 17.76 19.51
C ASP A 480 -25.45 17.94 19.62
N ALA A 481 -25.01 18.93 20.38
CA ALA A 481 -23.60 19.21 20.54
C ALA A 481 -22.84 18.03 21.17
N HIS A 482 -23.45 17.36 22.15
CA HIS A 482 -22.80 16.25 22.85
C HIS A 482 -22.64 15.03 21.95
N LEU A 483 -23.70 14.65 21.23
CA LEU A 483 -23.63 13.53 20.30
C LEU A 483 -22.59 13.75 19.20
N PHE A 484 -22.50 14.97 18.66
CA PHE A 484 -21.48 15.26 17.65
C PHE A 484 -20.06 15.20 18.22
N GLY A 485 -19.86 15.56 19.49
CA GLY A 485 -18.61 15.32 20.22
C GLY A 485 -18.25 13.84 20.27
N LEU A 486 -19.21 12.98 20.64
CA LEU A 486 -19.02 11.52 20.65
C LEU A 486 -18.70 10.94 19.25
N MET A 487 -19.24 11.52 18.17
CA MET A 487 -18.90 11.15 16.80
C MET A 487 -17.44 11.48 16.50
N LEU A 488 -16.95 12.63 16.90
CA LEU A 488 -15.55 13.04 16.73
C LEU A 488 -14.60 12.15 17.53
N ASP A 489 -14.95 11.81 18.78
CA ASP A 489 -14.20 10.87 19.62
C ASP A 489 -14.11 9.49 18.94
N GLY A 490 -15.22 9.03 18.37
CA GLY A 490 -15.27 7.79 17.60
C GLY A 490 -14.35 7.81 16.37
N ALA A 491 -14.28 8.94 15.65
CA ALA A 491 -13.40 9.12 14.51
C ALA A 491 -11.92 9.09 14.92
N GLU A 492 -11.55 9.82 15.98
CA GLU A 492 -10.18 9.81 16.51
C GLU A 492 -9.78 8.41 16.99
N ALA A 493 -10.63 7.74 17.76
CA ALA A 493 -10.40 6.38 18.23
C ALA A 493 -10.25 5.38 17.09
N GLY A 494 -11.07 5.52 16.03
CA GLY A 494 -10.99 4.70 14.82
C GLY A 494 -9.61 4.78 14.15
N ILE A 495 -9.07 5.98 13.98
CA ILE A 495 -7.72 6.17 13.40
C ILE A 495 -6.64 5.65 14.35
N ARG A 496 -6.72 5.94 15.65
CA ARG A 496 -5.75 5.46 16.64
C ARG A 496 -5.68 3.94 16.74
N SER A 497 -6.76 3.24 16.39
CA SER A 497 -6.78 1.77 16.36
C SER A 497 -5.89 1.16 15.27
N LEU A 498 -5.53 1.94 14.25
CA LEU A 498 -4.75 1.48 13.09
C LEU A 498 -3.26 1.86 13.17
N GLY A 499 -2.88 2.80 14.02
CA GLY A 499 -1.50 3.26 14.10
C GLY A 499 -1.23 4.16 15.30
N ASN A 500 0.02 4.54 15.46
CA ASN A 500 0.51 5.33 16.60
C ASN A 500 0.78 6.81 16.24
N ALA A 501 0.20 7.30 15.14
CA ALA A 501 0.37 8.69 14.75
C ALA A 501 -0.23 9.63 15.78
N ASP A 502 0.47 10.73 16.10
CA ASP A 502 0.00 11.76 17.03
C ASP A 502 0.30 13.17 16.48
N VAL A 503 -0.13 14.18 17.23
CA VAL A 503 0.15 15.59 16.91
C VAL A 503 1.67 15.82 16.92
N GLY A 504 2.19 16.42 15.87
CA GLY A 504 3.61 16.67 15.65
C GLY A 504 4.28 15.68 14.69
N ASP A 505 3.56 14.66 14.24
CA ASP A 505 4.09 13.65 13.30
C ASP A 505 3.92 14.03 11.82
N LYS A 506 3.25 15.15 11.55
CA LYS A 506 2.90 15.64 10.21
C LYS A 506 2.00 14.66 9.48
N THR A 507 0.79 14.49 10.02
CA THR A 507 -0.25 13.59 9.53
C THR A 507 -1.64 14.24 9.68
N LEU A 508 -2.68 13.53 9.27
CA LEU A 508 -4.07 13.94 9.51
C LEU A 508 -4.37 14.17 11.01
N MET A 509 -3.60 13.55 11.95
CA MET A 509 -3.79 13.72 13.40
C MET A 509 -3.47 15.15 13.86
N ASP A 510 -2.59 15.85 13.14
CA ASP A 510 -2.27 17.26 13.41
C ASP A 510 -3.47 18.18 13.17
N THR A 511 -4.41 17.76 12.35
CA THR A 511 -5.70 18.43 12.12
C THR A 511 -6.78 17.92 13.06
N LEU A 512 -6.96 16.60 13.14
CA LEU A 512 -8.08 15.97 13.84
C LEU A 512 -8.04 16.23 15.34
N VAL A 513 -6.92 15.94 15.99
CA VAL A 513 -6.82 16.02 17.47
C VAL A 513 -7.05 17.44 17.98
N PRO A 514 -6.42 18.50 17.42
CA PRO A 514 -6.72 19.87 17.81
C PRO A 514 -8.19 20.26 17.55
N ALA A 515 -8.77 19.80 16.44
CA ALA A 515 -10.17 20.07 16.10
C ALA A 515 -11.13 19.43 17.11
N VAL A 516 -10.92 18.17 17.48
CA VAL A 516 -11.72 17.47 18.51
C VAL A 516 -11.64 18.19 19.86
N ARG A 517 -10.44 18.55 20.30
CA ARG A 517 -10.22 19.29 21.55
C ARG A 517 -10.94 20.65 21.56
N ALA A 518 -10.83 21.41 20.46
CA ALA A 518 -11.48 22.71 20.35
C ALA A 518 -13.01 22.57 20.33
N TYR A 519 -13.54 21.52 19.70
CA TYR A 519 -14.95 21.20 19.72
C TYR A 519 -15.45 21.01 21.17
N HIS A 520 -14.82 20.11 21.93
CA HIS A 520 -15.20 19.83 23.32
C HIS A 520 -15.08 21.07 24.23
N ALA A 521 -14.05 21.89 24.01
CA ALA A 521 -13.89 23.14 24.79
C ALA A 521 -15.05 24.14 24.56
N ALA A 522 -15.69 24.09 23.40
CA ALA A 522 -16.81 24.96 23.03
C ALA A 522 -18.19 24.27 23.11
N GLU A 523 -18.26 22.96 23.39
CA GLU A 523 -19.48 22.14 23.37
C GLU A 523 -20.59 22.73 24.26
N GLY A 524 -20.23 23.18 25.45
CA GLY A 524 -21.17 23.83 26.39
C GLY A 524 -21.80 25.15 25.89
N GLN A 525 -21.26 25.73 24.81
CA GLN A 525 -21.80 26.95 24.15
C GLN A 525 -22.79 26.62 23.03
N GLY A 526 -23.05 25.31 22.79
CA GLY A 526 -23.96 24.78 21.79
C GLY A 526 -23.28 24.39 20.48
N LEU A 527 -24.00 23.59 19.68
CA LEU A 527 -23.49 22.94 18.47
C LEU A 527 -22.81 23.93 17.49
N LYS A 528 -23.44 25.07 17.21
CA LYS A 528 -22.89 26.03 16.24
C LYS A 528 -21.55 26.63 16.69
N ALA A 529 -21.43 26.99 17.96
CA ALA A 529 -20.18 27.52 18.52
C ALA A 529 -19.08 26.45 18.51
N ALA A 530 -19.40 25.21 18.87
CA ALA A 530 -18.47 24.10 18.85
C ALA A 530 -17.98 23.74 17.43
N LEU A 531 -18.87 23.72 16.43
CA LEU A 531 -18.52 23.51 15.02
C LEU A 531 -17.62 24.63 14.48
N ALA A 532 -17.86 25.88 14.86
CA ALA A 532 -17.00 26.99 14.48
C ALA A 532 -15.59 26.87 15.10
N ALA A 533 -15.51 26.52 16.39
CA ALA A 533 -14.24 26.32 17.08
C ALA A 533 -13.45 25.15 16.46
N MET A 534 -14.13 24.04 16.16
CA MET A 534 -13.55 22.89 15.46
C MET A 534 -12.96 23.30 14.10
N SER A 535 -13.73 24.05 13.29
CA SER A 535 -13.30 24.47 11.95
C SER A 535 -12.03 25.32 11.98
N VAL A 536 -11.94 26.26 12.94
CA VAL A 536 -10.76 27.13 13.12
C VAL A 536 -9.56 26.30 13.55
N ALA A 537 -9.74 25.38 14.52
CA ALA A 537 -8.67 24.53 15.00
C ALA A 537 -8.20 23.51 13.94
N ALA A 538 -9.11 23.00 13.12
CA ALA A 538 -8.76 22.14 11.99
C ALA A 538 -7.87 22.86 10.98
N GLU A 539 -8.17 24.12 10.66
CA GLU A 539 -7.36 24.94 9.77
C GLU A 539 -5.97 25.22 10.34
N GLN A 540 -5.92 25.62 11.61
CA GLN A 540 -4.65 25.85 12.30
C GLN A 540 -3.80 24.57 12.38
N GLY A 541 -4.43 23.44 12.66
CA GLY A 541 -3.77 22.13 12.69
C GLY A 541 -3.21 21.74 11.33
N ARG A 542 -3.99 21.87 10.25
CA ARG A 542 -3.50 21.71 8.87
C ARG A 542 -2.30 22.58 8.59
N ASP A 543 -2.40 23.88 8.89
CA ASP A 543 -1.36 24.85 8.56
C ASP A 543 -0.08 24.61 9.36
N SER A 544 -0.18 24.13 10.61
CA SER A 544 0.97 23.77 11.44
C SER A 544 1.85 22.68 10.80
N THR A 545 1.27 21.81 9.98
CA THR A 545 2.02 20.74 9.29
C THR A 545 3.10 21.28 8.35
N ARG A 546 2.97 22.53 7.91
CA ARG A 546 3.97 23.21 7.08
C ARG A 546 5.32 23.32 7.77
N ASP A 547 5.32 23.58 9.08
CA ASP A 547 6.52 23.78 9.88
C ASP A 547 7.07 22.48 10.50
N LEU A 548 6.30 21.39 10.42
CA LEU A 548 6.70 20.09 10.92
C LEU A 548 7.58 19.32 9.94
N VAL A 549 8.43 18.48 10.50
CA VAL A 549 9.15 17.44 9.78
C VAL A 549 8.35 16.14 9.91
N ALA A 550 8.07 15.48 8.80
CA ALA A 550 7.31 14.23 8.81
C ALA A 550 8.07 13.13 9.57
N ARG A 551 7.38 12.48 10.51
CA ARG A 551 7.92 11.38 11.32
C ARG A 551 7.35 10.02 10.96
N ILE A 552 6.20 10.01 10.30
CA ILE A 552 5.45 8.81 9.92
C ILE A 552 5.08 8.91 8.44
N GLY A 553 4.82 7.76 7.81
CA GLY A 553 4.42 7.67 6.42
C GLY A 553 5.58 7.88 5.43
N ARG A 554 5.25 8.03 4.15
CA ARG A 554 6.23 8.16 3.06
C ARG A 554 7.11 9.41 3.22
N ALA A 555 6.51 10.53 3.60
CA ALA A 555 7.19 11.80 3.80
C ALA A 555 8.25 11.77 4.91
N SER A 556 8.18 10.83 5.86
CA SER A 556 9.16 10.74 6.96
C SER A 556 10.59 10.49 6.47
N ARG A 557 10.72 9.86 5.32
CA ARG A 557 12.03 9.56 4.69
C ARG A 557 12.72 10.81 4.12
N LEU A 558 11.97 11.88 3.91
CA LEU A 558 12.50 13.16 3.46
C LEU A 558 13.22 13.95 4.57
N GLY A 559 12.97 13.61 5.85
CA GLY A 559 13.49 14.36 6.97
C GLY A 559 13.18 15.86 6.86
N GLU A 560 14.17 16.74 7.02
CA GLU A 560 14.01 18.20 6.91
C GLU A 560 13.47 18.67 5.55
N ARG A 561 13.63 17.91 4.48
CA ARG A 561 13.08 18.24 3.14
C ARG A 561 11.55 18.19 3.12
N SER A 562 10.90 17.56 4.09
CA SER A 562 9.44 17.55 4.23
C SER A 562 8.88 18.85 4.81
N ARG A 563 9.73 19.72 5.40
CA ARG A 563 9.35 21.02 5.95
C ARG A 563 8.98 22.01 4.83
N GLY A 564 8.10 22.94 5.11
CA GLY A 564 7.66 23.98 4.16
C GLY A 564 6.46 23.61 3.31
N VAL A 565 6.00 22.36 3.36
CA VAL A 565 4.86 21.83 2.60
C VAL A 565 3.76 21.38 3.57
N LEU A 566 2.50 21.55 3.20
CA LEU A 566 1.37 20.98 3.93
C LEU A 566 1.36 19.45 3.84
N ASP A 567 0.79 18.79 4.86
CA ASP A 567 0.45 17.38 4.76
C ASP A 567 -0.87 17.17 4.00
N ALA A 568 -0.91 16.24 3.05
CA ALA A 568 -2.10 15.99 2.24
C ALA A 568 -3.24 15.37 3.06
N GLY A 569 -2.92 14.47 4.00
CA GLY A 569 -3.87 13.89 4.92
C GLY A 569 -4.47 14.91 5.89
N ALA A 570 -3.65 15.80 6.46
CA ALA A 570 -4.10 16.90 7.28
C ALA A 570 -5.02 17.85 6.49
N THR A 571 -4.69 18.09 5.20
CA THR A 571 -5.46 18.97 4.32
C THR A 571 -6.83 18.38 3.98
N SER A 572 -6.91 17.12 3.61
CA SER A 572 -8.18 16.45 3.32
C SER A 572 -9.04 16.26 4.59
N CYS A 573 -8.43 15.99 5.74
CA CYS A 573 -9.13 15.95 7.03
C CYS A 573 -9.74 17.32 7.38
N CYS A 574 -8.99 18.40 7.21
CA CYS A 574 -9.48 19.78 7.41
C CYS A 574 -10.70 20.07 6.51
N LEU A 575 -10.61 19.74 5.23
CA LEU A 575 -11.69 19.96 4.26
C LEU A 575 -12.96 19.18 4.65
N ILE A 576 -12.82 17.95 5.10
CA ILE A 576 -13.93 17.12 5.59
C ILE A 576 -14.60 17.77 6.80
N LEU A 577 -13.82 18.10 7.84
CA LEU A 577 -14.36 18.70 9.07
C LEU A 577 -15.05 20.05 8.82
N GLN A 578 -14.47 20.91 8.00
CA GLN A 578 -15.04 22.19 7.62
C GLN A 578 -16.34 22.04 6.81
N THR A 579 -16.38 21.10 5.87
CA THR A 579 -17.58 20.84 5.07
C THR A 579 -18.71 20.28 5.94
N MET A 580 -18.42 19.41 6.89
CA MET A 580 -19.40 18.91 7.87
C MET A 580 -19.95 20.06 8.73
N ALA A 581 -19.06 20.90 9.26
CA ALA A 581 -19.44 22.04 10.09
C ALA A 581 -20.33 23.02 9.35
N ALA A 582 -19.96 23.36 8.11
CA ALA A 582 -20.75 24.27 7.27
C ALA A 582 -22.14 23.71 6.95
N SER A 583 -22.21 22.41 6.58
CA SER A 583 -23.46 21.74 6.25
C SER A 583 -24.41 21.68 7.46
N LEU A 584 -23.91 21.30 8.63
CA LEU A 584 -24.71 21.20 9.86
C LEU A 584 -25.13 22.59 10.38
N SER A 585 -24.27 23.59 10.27
CA SER A 585 -24.62 24.96 10.65
C SER A 585 -25.74 25.54 9.78
N ALA A 586 -25.69 25.27 8.47
CA ALA A 586 -26.76 25.70 7.55
C ALA A 586 -28.11 25.02 7.86
N ILE A 587 -28.10 23.75 8.24
CA ILE A 587 -29.32 23.00 8.63
C ILE A 587 -29.87 23.56 9.96
N ALA A 588 -29.01 23.91 10.91
CA ALA A 588 -29.42 24.48 12.19
C ALA A 588 -30.04 25.89 12.07
N GLU A 589 -29.78 26.59 10.98
CA GLU A 589 -30.33 27.94 10.68
C GLU A 589 -31.65 27.90 9.89
N ALA A 590 -31.97 26.78 9.24
CA ALA A 590 -33.16 26.55 8.43
C ALA A 590 -34.34 26.06 9.27
#